data_6b54414a5548dc7db49cb1873f0780c8
#
_entry.id   6b54414a5548dc7db49cb1873f0780c8
#
_cell.length_a   1.000
_cell.length_b   1.000
_cell.length_c   1.000
_cell.angle_alpha   90.00
_cell.angle_beta   90.00
_cell.angle_gamma   90.00
#
_symmetry.space_group_name_H-M   'P 1'
#
loop_
_entity.id
_entity.type
_entity.pdbx_description
1 polymer ?
#
loop_
_entity_poly.entity_id
_entity_poly.type
_entity_poly.pdbx_seq_one_letter_code
_entity_poly.pdbx_strand_id
1 'polypeptide(L)'
;IYSILSDIADDTKNVMTIESITKYNLENVNQCELNEHIGFNLDKAMRFIEFQSPDILYFEGINTKEGLDYFTSLVFKDKTLITEFLAENIADLMKKLSLSEFSMFKSLLTCLVFLHSKDSIEVFDKQALEKYFA
;
A
#
# COMPACT_ATOMS: atom_id res chain seq x y z
N ILE A 1 8.82 5.14 3.33
CA ILE A 1 7.34 5.25 3.45
C ILE A 1 6.92 6.19 4.57
N TYR A 2 7.54 6.11 5.75
CA TYR A 2 7.18 6.92 6.92
C TYR A 2 7.27 8.44 6.66
N SER A 3 8.26 8.91 5.89
CA SER A 3 8.35 10.32 5.49
C SER A 3 7.13 10.75 4.67
N ILE A 4 6.68 9.90 3.74
CA ILE A 4 5.48 10.17 2.93
C ILE A 4 4.25 10.22 3.82
N LEU A 5 4.10 9.25 4.73
CA LEU A 5 2.97 9.21 5.66
C LEU A 5 2.93 10.44 6.56
N SER A 6 4.09 10.86 7.09
CA SER A 6 4.22 12.07 7.90
C SER A 6 3.86 13.34 7.14
N ASP A 7 4.23 13.42 5.85
CA ASP A 7 3.96 14.60 5.02
C ASP A 7 2.47 14.74 4.62
N ILE A 8 1.75 13.60 4.50
CA ILE A 8 0.34 13.60 4.08
C ILE A 8 -0.65 13.52 5.24
N ALA A 9 -0.18 13.16 6.44
CA ALA A 9 -1.02 13.10 7.63
C ALA A 9 -1.25 14.49 8.21
N ASP A 10 -2.50 14.86 8.33
CA ASP A 10 -2.93 16.10 8.98
C ASP A 10 -4.24 15.87 9.77
N ASP A 11 -4.67 16.87 10.53
CA ASP A 11 -5.84 16.78 11.41
C ASP A 11 -7.17 16.58 10.63
N THR A 12 -7.15 16.74 9.32
CA THR A 12 -8.36 16.68 8.47
C THR A 12 -8.58 15.31 7.85
N LYS A 13 -7.58 14.41 7.93
CA LYS A 13 -7.61 13.10 7.28
C LYS A 13 -7.42 11.97 8.29
N ASN A 14 -8.21 10.94 8.15
CA ASN A 14 -8.00 9.69 8.87
C ASN A 14 -6.95 8.84 8.12
N VAL A 15 -5.69 8.92 8.56
CA VAL A 15 -4.59 8.13 8.02
C VAL A 15 -4.36 6.91 8.89
N MET A 16 -4.34 5.74 8.29
CA MET A 16 -4.10 4.48 9.01
C MET A 16 -3.02 3.65 8.34
N THR A 17 -2.36 2.81 9.13
CA THR A 17 -1.43 1.80 8.63
C THR A 17 -1.79 0.40 9.10
N ILE A 18 -1.43 -0.61 8.31
CA ILE A 18 -1.34 -2.01 8.73
C ILE A 18 0.10 -2.45 8.50
N GLU A 19 0.77 -2.81 9.55
CA GLU A 19 2.20 -3.11 9.56
C GLU A 19 2.48 -4.41 10.33
N SER A 20 3.48 -5.15 9.92
CA SER A 20 3.98 -6.30 10.67
C SER A 20 4.70 -5.84 11.95
N ILE A 21 5.46 -4.76 11.85
CA ILE A 21 6.17 -4.11 12.96
C ILE A 21 6.17 -2.61 12.74
N THR A 22 5.64 -1.87 13.68
CA THR A 22 5.70 -0.40 13.70
C THR A 22 7.10 0.06 14.11
N LYS A 23 7.81 0.74 13.19
CA LYS A 23 9.20 1.19 13.42
C LYS A 23 9.29 2.46 14.23
N TYR A 24 8.41 3.41 14.00
CA TYR A 24 8.32 4.70 14.72
C TYR A 24 6.87 5.10 14.87
N ASN A 25 6.56 5.87 15.92
CA ASN A 25 5.26 6.51 16.05
C ASN A 25 5.20 7.75 15.15
N LEU A 26 4.15 7.87 14.38
CA LEU A 26 3.85 9.03 13.55
C LEU A 26 2.70 9.83 14.17
N GLU A 27 2.83 11.16 14.17
CA GLU A 27 1.74 12.04 14.55
C GLU A 27 0.62 11.98 13.50
N ASN A 28 -0.62 12.08 13.94
CA ASN A 28 -1.82 12.05 13.10
C ASN A 28 -1.99 10.78 12.24
N VAL A 29 -1.33 9.68 12.61
CA VAL A 29 -1.45 8.38 11.95
C VAL A 29 -1.88 7.32 12.94
N ASN A 30 -2.98 6.63 12.65
CA ASN A 30 -3.45 5.49 13.42
C ASN A 30 -2.70 4.22 12.96
N GLN A 31 -1.64 3.88 13.66
CA GLN A 31 -0.79 2.75 13.32
C GLN A 31 -1.31 1.46 13.93
N CYS A 32 -1.48 0.44 13.08
CA CYS A 32 -2.04 -0.86 13.43
C CYS A 32 -0.98 -1.94 13.20
N GLU A 33 -0.40 -2.46 14.28
CA GLU A 33 0.59 -3.54 14.22
C GLU A 33 -0.11 -4.90 14.34
N LEU A 34 0.18 -5.78 13.40
CA LEU A 34 -0.30 -7.16 13.43
C LEU A 34 0.40 -7.94 14.54
N ASN A 35 -0.36 -8.73 15.29
CA ASN A 35 0.18 -9.57 16.34
C ASN A 35 -0.57 -10.90 16.43
N GLU A 36 -0.02 -11.89 15.75
CA GLU A 36 -0.58 -13.23 15.69
C GLU A 36 -0.68 -13.93 17.05
N HIS A 37 0.23 -13.60 17.98
CA HIS A 37 0.25 -14.21 19.32
C HIS A 37 -0.99 -13.86 20.14
N ILE A 38 -1.57 -12.69 19.95
CA ILE A 38 -2.83 -12.28 20.57
C ILE A 38 -4.02 -12.46 19.63
N GLY A 39 -3.80 -13.10 18.49
CA GLY A 39 -4.81 -13.37 17.47
C GLY A 39 -5.26 -12.12 16.72
N PHE A 40 -4.49 -11.03 16.71
CA PHE A 40 -4.71 -9.86 15.86
C PHE A 40 -3.97 -10.05 14.56
N ASN A 41 -4.57 -10.80 13.66
CA ASN A 41 -4.09 -11.13 12.32
C ASN A 41 -4.66 -10.17 11.27
N LEU A 42 -4.25 -10.37 10.02
CA LEU A 42 -4.68 -9.55 8.89
C LEU A 42 -6.20 -9.50 8.74
N ASP A 43 -6.92 -10.62 8.86
CA ASP A 43 -8.39 -10.66 8.73
C ASP A 43 -9.09 -9.76 9.75
N LYS A 44 -8.62 -9.78 10.99
CA LYS A 44 -9.16 -8.89 12.03
C LYS A 44 -8.80 -7.43 11.80
N ALA A 45 -7.57 -7.15 11.34
CA ALA A 45 -7.15 -5.81 11.01
C ALA A 45 -7.98 -5.24 9.84
N MET A 46 -8.26 -6.03 8.82
CA MET A 46 -9.10 -5.64 7.70
C MET A 46 -10.51 -5.27 8.15
N ARG A 47 -11.14 -6.08 9.00
CA ARG A 47 -12.47 -5.77 9.57
C ARG A 47 -12.44 -4.50 10.42
N PHE A 48 -11.40 -4.32 11.21
CA PHE A 48 -11.22 -3.11 12.00
C PHE A 48 -11.15 -1.85 11.13
N ILE A 49 -10.39 -1.90 10.04
CA ILE A 49 -10.23 -0.81 9.07
C ILE A 49 -11.55 -0.44 8.39
N GLU A 50 -12.39 -1.41 8.08
CA GLU A 50 -13.72 -1.11 7.51
C GLU A 50 -14.56 -0.24 8.44
N PHE A 51 -14.51 -0.48 9.75
CA PHE A 51 -15.22 0.36 10.73
C PHE A 51 -14.60 1.74 10.89
N GLN A 52 -13.27 1.84 10.82
CA GLN A 52 -12.55 3.10 10.96
C GLN A 52 -12.65 3.99 9.71
N SER A 53 -12.93 3.39 8.56
CA SER A 53 -13.11 4.08 7.27
C SER A 53 -12.03 5.14 6.99
N PRO A 54 -10.74 4.79 6.92
CA PRO A 54 -9.66 5.73 6.70
C PRO A 54 -9.80 6.40 5.32
N ASP A 55 -9.29 7.63 5.21
CA ASP A 55 -9.12 8.33 3.94
C ASP A 55 -7.89 7.84 3.20
N ILE A 56 -6.83 7.54 3.97
CA ILE A 56 -5.55 7.04 3.47
C ILE A 56 -5.17 5.79 4.26
N LEU A 57 -4.88 4.72 3.55
CA LEU A 57 -4.42 3.46 4.13
C LEU A 57 -3.07 3.05 3.55
N TYR A 58 -2.08 2.91 4.41
CA TYR A 58 -0.85 2.21 4.08
C TYR A 58 -0.93 0.75 4.53
N PHE A 59 -0.54 -0.13 3.64
CA PHE A 59 -0.47 -1.57 3.91
C PHE A 59 0.95 -2.07 3.62
N GLU A 60 1.64 -2.52 4.68
CA GLU A 60 3.01 -3.04 4.55
C GLU A 60 3.02 -4.36 3.79
N GLY A 61 3.48 -4.32 2.54
CA GLY A 61 3.75 -5.51 1.73
C GLY A 61 2.54 -6.40 1.44
N ILE A 62 1.99 -6.32 0.26
CA ILE A 62 0.91 -7.22 -0.18
C ILE A 62 1.54 -8.51 -0.71
N ASN A 63 1.68 -9.52 0.14
CA ASN A 63 2.33 -10.79 -0.18
C ASN A 63 1.35 -11.96 -0.36
N THR A 64 0.06 -11.74 -0.10
CA THR A 64 -0.98 -12.76 -0.21
C THR A 64 -2.09 -12.31 -1.15
N LYS A 65 -2.76 -13.28 -1.77
CA LYS A 65 -3.91 -13.02 -2.63
C LYS A 65 -5.05 -12.35 -1.85
N GLU A 66 -5.32 -12.84 -0.66
CA GLU A 66 -6.38 -12.30 0.21
C GLU A 66 -6.11 -10.84 0.57
N GLY A 67 -4.86 -10.50 0.89
CA GLY A 67 -4.44 -9.12 1.16
C GLY A 67 -4.63 -8.23 -0.07
N LEU A 68 -4.27 -8.73 -1.26
CA LEU A 68 -4.44 -8.01 -2.51
C LEU A 68 -5.92 -7.80 -2.87
N ASP A 69 -6.73 -8.84 -2.78
CA ASP A 69 -8.16 -8.77 -3.08
C ASP A 69 -8.86 -7.76 -2.16
N TYR A 70 -8.50 -7.76 -0.87
CA TYR A 70 -9.00 -6.79 0.08
C TYR A 70 -8.53 -5.37 -0.26
N PHE A 71 -7.23 -5.18 -0.48
CA PHE A 71 -6.66 -3.89 -0.83
C PHE A 71 -7.32 -3.31 -2.09
N THR A 72 -7.47 -4.11 -3.14
CA THR A 72 -8.16 -3.66 -4.37
C THR A 72 -9.63 -3.33 -4.14
N SER A 73 -10.31 -4.04 -3.24
CA SER A 73 -11.71 -3.75 -2.91
C SER A 73 -11.89 -2.36 -2.27
N LEU A 74 -10.88 -1.87 -1.57
CA LEU A 74 -10.91 -0.53 -0.93
C LEU A 74 -10.75 0.60 -1.95
N VAL A 75 -10.09 0.38 -3.09
CA VAL A 75 -9.94 1.40 -4.15
C VAL A 75 -11.30 1.88 -4.64
N PHE A 76 -12.28 0.98 -4.74
CA PHE A 76 -13.64 1.33 -5.17
C PHE A 76 -14.44 2.12 -4.13
N LYS A 77 -13.87 2.38 -2.96
CA LYS A 77 -14.49 3.17 -1.88
C LYS A 77 -13.90 4.59 -1.76
N ASP A 78 -13.29 5.12 -2.83
CA ASP A 78 -12.65 6.45 -2.87
C ASP A 78 -11.55 6.64 -1.81
N LYS A 79 -10.77 5.58 -1.55
CA LYS A 79 -9.67 5.61 -0.60
C LYS A 79 -8.32 5.79 -1.31
N THR A 80 -7.41 6.53 -0.69
CA THR A 80 -6.01 6.53 -1.12
C THR A 80 -5.29 5.35 -0.50
N LEU A 81 -4.74 4.48 -1.33
CA LEU A 81 -4.05 3.28 -0.89
C LEU A 81 -2.56 3.35 -1.24
N ILE A 82 -1.74 3.01 -0.27
CA ILE A 82 -0.28 2.98 -0.40
C ILE A 82 0.21 1.60 0.02
N THR A 83 1.09 1.00 -0.77
CA THR A 83 1.70 -0.29 -0.42
C THR A 83 3.11 -0.41 -0.99
N GLU A 84 3.83 -1.43 -0.54
CA GLU A 84 5.18 -1.75 -0.98
C GLU A 84 5.23 -3.09 -1.70
N PHE A 85 6.08 -3.17 -2.71
CA PHE A 85 6.44 -4.39 -3.41
C PHE A 85 7.96 -4.53 -3.51
N LEU A 86 8.44 -5.73 -3.28
CA LEU A 86 9.84 -6.05 -3.57
C LEU A 86 10.00 -6.47 -5.03
N ALA A 87 10.81 -5.74 -5.78
CA ALA A 87 11.14 -6.05 -7.17
C ALA A 87 12.59 -5.66 -7.47
N GLU A 88 13.24 -6.43 -8.35
CA GLU A 88 14.62 -6.16 -8.76
C GLU A 88 14.72 -4.93 -9.68
N ASN A 89 13.70 -4.72 -10.50
CA ASN A 89 13.57 -3.61 -11.42
C ASN A 89 12.11 -3.47 -11.86
N ILE A 90 11.82 -2.41 -12.64
CA ILE A 90 10.45 -2.13 -13.09
C ILE A 90 9.87 -3.23 -13.98
N ALA A 91 10.70 -3.89 -14.79
CA ALA A 91 10.26 -4.99 -15.66
C ALA A 91 9.84 -6.22 -14.83
N ASP A 92 10.60 -6.54 -13.77
CA ASP A 92 10.24 -7.60 -12.82
C ASP A 92 8.93 -7.27 -12.09
N LEU A 93 8.77 -6.03 -11.63
CA LEU A 93 7.52 -5.58 -11.02
C LEU A 93 6.34 -5.71 -11.98
N MET A 94 6.49 -5.24 -13.23
CA MET A 94 5.43 -5.33 -14.23
C MET A 94 5.08 -6.78 -14.56
N LYS A 95 6.06 -7.67 -14.60
CA LYS A 95 5.84 -9.11 -14.78
C LYS A 95 5.03 -9.68 -13.61
N LYS A 96 5.39 -9.36 -12.38
CA LYS A 96 4.64 -9.77 -11.18
C LYS A 96 3.21 -9.26 -11.21
N LEU A 97 3.01 -7.98 -11.52
CA LEU A 97 1.69 -7.36 -11.64
C LEU A 97 0.86 -7.87 -12.84
N SER A 98 1.50 -8.49 -13.83
CA SER A 98 0.81 -9.07 -15.01
C SER A 98 0.31 -10.48 -14.77
N LEU A 99 0.66 -11.12 -13.67
CA LEU A 99 0.05 -12.38 -13.25
C LEU A 99 -1.47 -12.17 -13.08
N SER A 100 -2.26 -13.17 -13.40
CA SER A 100 -3.74 -13.07 -13.40
C SER A 100 -4.31 -12.56 -12.07
N GLU A 101 -3.62 -12.82 -10.97
CA GLU A 101 -3.99 -12.40 -9.62
C GLU A 101 -3.81 -10.89 -9.39
N PHE A 102 -2.93 -10.25 -10.14
CA PHE A 102 -2.56 -8.83 -9.99
C PHE A 102 -3.06 -7.94 -11.13
N SER A 103 -3.74 -8.49 -12.13
CA SER A 103 -4.13 -7.73 -13.33
C SER A 103 -5.04 -6.55 -13.01
N MET A 104 -5.96 -6.70 -12.06
CA MET A 104 -6.83 -5.62 -11.61
C MET A 104 -6.02 -4.53 -10.88
N PHE A 105 -5.09 -4.91 -10.02
CA PHE A 105 -4.22 -3.97 -9.31
C PHE A 105 -3.42 -3.10 -10.28
N LYS A 106 -2.86 -3.70 -11.34
CA LYS A 106 -2.14 -2.99 -12.40
C LYS A 106 -2.98 -1.85 -12.99
N SER A 107 -4.27 -2.07 -13.25
CA SER A 107 -5.17 -1.06 -13.82
C SER A 107 -5.50 0.09 -12.87
N LEU A 108 -5.37 -0.14 -11.57
CA LEU A 108 -5.67 0.83 -10.51
C LEU A 108 -4.45 1.64 -10.08
N LEU A 109 -3.25 1.23 -10.52
CA LEU A 109 -2.01 1.90 -10.15
C LEU A 109 -1.94 3.30 -10.76
N THR A 110 -1.82 4.31 -9.91
CA THR A 110 -1.77 5.72 -10.33
C THR A 110 -0.38 6.34 -10.21
N CYS A 111 0.42 5.82 -9.31
CA CYS A 111 1.80 6.26 -9.08
C CYS A 111 2.66 5.09 -8.62
N LEU A 112 3.89 5.06 -9.06
CA LEU A 112 4.91 4.12 -8.64
C LEU A 112 6.19 4.87 -8.28
N VAL A 113 6.73 4.58 -7.13
CA VAL A 113 8.05 5.08 -6.69
C VAL A 113 9.00 3.89 -6.61
N PHE A 114 10.02 3.87 -7.43
CA PHE A 114 11.03 2.82 -7.43
C PHE A 114 12.31 3.30 -6.75
N LEU A 115 12.70 2.58 -5.69
CA LEU A 115 13.91 2.87 -4.91
C LEU A 115 15.00 1.89 -5.32
N HIS A 116 15.98 2.35 -6.11
CA HIS A 116 17.14 1.53 -6.50
C HIS A 116 18.20 1.47 -5.40
N SER A 117 18.40 2.60 -4.71
CA SER A 117 19.36 2.75 -3.63
C SER A 117 18.97 3.95 -2.76
N LYS A 118 19.78 4.26 -1.75
CA LYS A 118 19.55 5.47 -0.91
C LYS A 118 19.55 6.77 -1.71
N ASP A 119 20.22 6.80 -2.85
CA ASP A 119 20.47 8.02 -3.64
C ASP A 119 19.80 7.97 -5.04
N SER A 120 19.06 6.91 -5.35
CA SER A 120 18.44 6.74 -6.67
C SER A 120 16.97 6.38 -6.53
N ILE A 121 16.12 7.35 -6.88
CA ILE A 121 14.66 7.25 -6.83
C ILE A 121 14.09 7.58 -8.20
N GLU A 122 13.22 6.74 -8.72
CA GLU A 122 12.45 7.01 -9.92
C GLU A 122 10.96 7.09 -9.57
N VAL A 123 10.27 8.08 -10.11
CA VAL A 123 8.84 8.29 -9.91
C VAL A 123 8.12 8.17 -11.25
N PHE A 124 7.12 7.32 -11.30
CA PHE A 124 6.29 7.09 -12.48
C PHE A 124 4.84 7.49 -12.14
N ASP A 125 4.34 8.50 -12.80
CA ASP A 125 2.91 8.82 -12.78
C ASP A 125 2.12 7.86 -13.70
N LYS A 126 0.81 7.99 -13.69
CA LYS A 126 -0.07 7.15 -14.50
C LYS A 126 0.31 7.16 -15.99
N GLN A 127 0.63 8.31 -16.55
CA GLN A 127 0.98 8.46 -17.96
C GLN A 127 2.31 7.75 -18.29
N ALA A 128 3.28 7.85 -17.41
CA ALA A 128 4.56 7.14 -17.56
C ALA A 128 4.36 5.62 -17.45
N LEU A 129 3.47 5.16 -16.56
CA LEU A 129 3.16 3.74 -16.36
C LEU A 129 2.43 3.11 -17.55
N GLU A 130 1.60 3.85 -18.28
CA GLU A 130 0.89 3.36 -19.47
C GLU A 130 1.82 2.76 -20.53
N LYS A 131 3.04 3.27 -20.63
CA LYS A 131 4.07 2.72 -21.55
C LYS A 131 4.50 1.29 -21.20
N TYR A 132 4.40 0.92 -19.93
CA TYR A 132 4.74 -0.42 -19.45
C TYR A 132 3.51 -1.35 -19.42
N PHE A 133 2.32 -0.80 -19.60
CA PHE A 133 1.06 -1.56 -19.56
C PHE A 133 0.61 -2.03 -20.96
N ALA A 134 1.18 -1.41 -21.98
CA ALA A 134 1.00 -1.85 -23.36
C ALA A 134 1.77 -3.15 -23.62
#